data_35ebdf01bf9479d5d37090ec58d5e7c6
#
_entry.id   35ebdf01bf9479d5d37090ec58d5e7c6
#
_cell.length_a   1.000
_cell.length_b   1.000
_cell.length_c   1.000
_cell.angle_alpha   90.00
_cell.angle_beta   90.00
_cell.angle_gamma   90.00
#
_symmetry.space_group_name_H-M   'P 1'
#
loop_
_entity.id
_entity.type
_entity.pdbx_description
1 polymer ?
#
loop_
_entity_poly.entity_id
_entity_poly.type
_entity_poly.pdbx_seq_one_letter_code
_entity_poly.pdbx_strand_id
1 'polypeptide(L)'
;HKNGMTAAAHLANYNVEYDVDLRDAILMGLDRVEHQLTLGSGGPRSAELPQVIDLMLEHEVFYDSNLQMYGGINERRAHAADMLWTDESKYFTPYAQALLKERGDPAPESDKEEFAQRVFELKSLYDAGGAHLLVVGTDEPVYTSLLPGFAYHRELLAMTYAGIPPIAVLKAATINGAKALGVDDRLGSIEAGKLADLYVVRGNPLEDIKVARDIRFVVRGGVAHDPVRLLQSAEGKIGPAGRDDHAGWELHLRALREQL
;
A
#
# COMPACT_ATOMS: atom_id res chain seq x y z
N HIS A 1 22.65 -6.85 -0.29
CA HIS A 1 23.36 -5.95 -1.24
C HIS A 1 24.42 -6.65 -2.08
N LYS A 2 25.14 -7.67 -1.54
CA LYS A 2 26.18 -8.39 -2.31
C LYS A 2 25.70 -9.02 -3.62
N ASN A 3 24.39 -9.29 -3.73
CA ASN A 3 23.76 -9.92 -4.91
C ASN A 3 22.88 -8.91 -5.71
N GLY A 4 23.01 -7.62 -5.47
CA GLY A 4 22.19 -6.59 -6.12
C GLY A 4 20.71 -6.61 -5.69
N MET A 5 20.40 -7.19 -4.52
CA MET A 5 19.05 -7.22 -3.96
C MET A 5 18.89 -6.15 -2.88
N THR A 6 17.68 -5.60 -2.79
CA THR A 6 17.25 -4.75 -1.68
C THR A 6 16.58 -5.59 -0.59
N ALA A 7 16.63 -5.11 0.66
CA ALA A 7 16.02 -5.74 1.82
C ALA A 7 14.81 -4.93 2.28
N ALA A 8 13.65 -5.57 2.40
CA ALA A 8 12.46 -4.97 2.99
C ALA A 8 11.99 -5.81 4.18
N ALA A 9 11.44 -5.18 5.20
CA ALA A 9 10.96 -5.89 6.38
C ALA A 9 9.68 -5.27 6.94
N HIS A 10 8.77 -6.16 7.34
CA HIS A 10 7.66 -5.88 8.23
C HIS A 10 8.13 -6.21 9.66
N LEU A 11 8.37 -5.19 10.46
CA LEU A 11 8.90 -5.34 11.80
C LEU A 11 7.78 -5.28 12.86
N ALA A 12 6.70 -6.02 12.65
CA ALA A 12 5.61 -6.13 13.60
C ALA A 12 5.98 -7.08 14.74
N ASN A 13 6.00 -6.55 15.95
CA ASN A 13 6.19 -7.35 17.15
C ASN A 13 4.89 -8.01 17.61
N TYR A 14 4.52 -9.10 16.99
CA TYR A 14 3.57 -10.04 17.56
C TYR A 14 4.34 -11.18 18.25
N ASN A 15 4.52 -11.10 19.57
CA ASN A 15 5.16 -12.13 20.40
C ASN A 15 6.64 -12.38 20.05
N VAL A 16 7.53 -11.52 20.45
CA VAL A 16 8.91 -11.60 20.01
C VAL A 16 9.84 -12.19 21.05
N GLU A 17 10.46 -13.29 20.69
CA GLU A 17 11.71 -13.78 21.26
C GLU A 17 12.96 -13.11 20.65
N TYR A 18 12.80 -12.16 19.71
CA TYR A 18 13.91 -11.53 19.00
C TYR A 18 13.94 -10.02 19.24
N ASP A 19 15.02 -9.54 19.81
CA ASP A 19 15.26 -8.14 20.18
C ASP A 19 15.79 -7.29 19.00
N VAL A 20 15.27 -7.45 17.81
CA VAL A 20 15.61 -6.58 16.67
C VAL A 20 14.53 -5.53 16.51
N ASP A 21 14.85 -4.28 16.82
CA ASP A 21 13.96 -3.15 16.53
C ASP A 21 14.27 -2.55 15.15
N LEU A 22 13.47 -1.56 14.73
CA LEU A 22 13.65 -0.92 13.43
C LEU A 22 14.99 -0.20 13.32
N ARG A 23 15.52 0.37 14.39
CA ARG A 23 16.83 1.04 14.40
C ARG A 23 17.94 0.05 14.12
N ASP A 24 17.90 -1.11 14.77
CA ASP A 24 18.86 -2.19 14.51
C ASP A 24 18.79 -2.68 13.07
N ALA A 25 17.57 -2.86 12.55
CA ALA A 25 17.37 -3.29 11.17
C ALA A 25 17.93 -2.26 10.16
N ILE A 26 17.73 -0.97 10.40
CA ILE A 26 18.30 0.09 9.57
C ILE A 26 19.83 0.04 9.61
N LEU A 27 20.42 -0.06 10.79
CA LEU A 27 21.88 -0.15 10.95
C LEU A 27 22.47 -1.44 10.37
N MET A 28 21.67 -2.49 10.25
CA MET A 28 22.04 -3.74 9.58
C MET A 28 21.87 -3.67 8.05
N GLY A 29 21.34 -2.58 7.50
CA GLY A 29 21.24 -2.33 6.06
C GLY A 29 19.86 -2.63 5.49
N LEU A 30 18.77 -2.37 6.22
CA LEU A 30 17.42 -2.39 5.69
C LEU A 30 17.24 -1.25 4.68
N ASP A 31 16.66 -1.55 3.51
CA ASP A 31 16.40 -0.55 2.46
C ASP A 31 14.97 -0.02 2.52
N ARG A 32 14.01 -0.81 3.03
CA ARG A 32 12.61 -0.39 3.14
C ARG A 32 11.92 -1.01 4.33
N VAL A 33 11.14 -0.21 5.06
CA VAL A 33 10.26 -0.63 6.13
C VAL A 33 8.81 -0.61 5.65
N GLU A 34 8.07 -1.65 6.05
CA GLU A 34 6.66 -1.83 5.74
C GLU A 34 5.79 -1.47 6.96
N HIS A 35 4.68 -0.82 6.71
CA HIS A 35 3.53 -0.57 7.60
C HIS A 35 3.79 0.37 8.76
N GLN A 36 4.69 0.08 9.69
CA GLN A 36 4.83 0.83 10.93
C GLN A 36 6.28 1.19 11.26
N LEU A 37 6.46 2.41 11.75
CA LEU A 37 7.77 2.91 12.19
C LEU A 37 7.99 2.70 13.69
N THR A 38 6.90 2.56 14.47
CA THR A 38 6.97 2.36 15.92
C THR A 38 6.33 1.05 16.32
N LEU A 39 6.93 0.37 17.30
CA LEU A 39 6.46 -0.93 17.77
C LEU A 39 5.23 -0.76 18.68
N GLY A 40 4.13 -1.43 18.34
CA GLY A 40 2.97 -1.65 19.20
C GLY A 40 1.76 -0.77 18.92
N SER A 41 0.62 -1.42 18.76
CA SER A 41 -0.69 -0.79 18.83
C SER A 41 -0.91 -0.21 20.24
N GLY A 42 -1.19 1.07 20.34
CA GLY A 42 -1.79 1.68 21.53
C GLY A 42 -0.84 2.11 22.64
N GLY A 43 0.40 2.52 22.36
CA GLY A 43 1.26 3.07 23.39
C GLY A 43 2.18 4.18 22.91
N PRO A 44 2.64 5.07 23.78
CA PRO A 44 3.44 6.24 23.43
C PRO A 44 4.91 5.88 23.16
N ARG A 45 5.18 5.07 22.15
CA ARG A 45 6.52 4.97 21.56
C ARG A 45 6.75 6.07 20.51
N SER A 46 5.86 7.04 20.44
CA SER A 46 6.08 8.31 19.76
C SER A 46 7.38 9.01 20.15
N ALA A 47 7.91 8.74 21.35
CA ALA A 47 9.19 9.28 21.81
C ALA A 47 10.41 8.74 21.03
N GLU A 48 10.32 7.56 20.44
CA GLU A 48 11.40 6.94 19.64
C GLU A 48 11.29 7.32 18.15
N LEU A 49 10.12 7.76 17.70
CA LEU A 49 9.87 8.09 16.30
C LEU A 49 10.86 9.11 15.70
N PRO A 50 11.24 10.22 16.38
CA PRO A 50 12.22 11.14 15.84
C PRO A 50 13.58 10.48 15.54
N GLN A 51 14.05 9.59 16.42
CA GLN A 51 15.32 8.86 16.22
C GLN A 51 15.24 7.89 15.04
N VAL A 52 14.09 7.22 14.87
CA VAL A 52 13.85 6.33 13.72
C VAL A 52 13.86 7.16 12.43
N ILE A 53 13.17 8.30 12.42
CA ILE A 53 13.14 9.20 11.26
C ILE A 53 14.53 9.71 10.91
N ASP A 54 15.32 10.14 11.90
CA ASP A 54 16.70 10.59 11.67
C ASP A 54 17.54 9.50 11.01
N LEU A 55 17.45 8.25 11.50
CA LEU A 55 18.15 7.11 10.91
C LEU A 55 17.65 6.80 9.49
N MET A 56 16.33 6.86 9.25
CA MET A 56 15.78 6.66 7.92
C MET A 56 16.28 7.69 6.92
N LEU A 57 16.38 8.96 7.32
CA LEU A 57 16.92 10.04 6.50
C LEU A 57 18.43 9.87 6.25
N GLU A 58 19.18 9.46 7.26
CA GLU A 58 20.64 9.25 7.17
C GLU A 58 20.98 8.07 6.26
N HIS A 59 20.20 6.98 6.34
CA HIS A 59 20.44 5.73 5.62
C HIS A 59 19.60 5.55 4.36
N GLU A 60 18.82 6.58 3.96
CA GLU A 60 17.95 6.54 2.76
C GLU A 60 16.94 5.36 2.77
N VAL A 61 16.34 5.06 3.93
CA VAL A 61 15.41 3.94 4.09
C VAL A 61 14.02 4.33 3.64
N PHE A 62 13.47 3.62 2.66
CA PHE A 62 12.13 3.86 2.14
C PHE A 62 11.04 3.42 3.11
N TYR A 63 9.87 4.05 3.00
CA TYR A 63 8.71 3.77 3.84
C TYR A 63 7.44 3.51 3.02
N ASP A 64 6.85 2.35 3.21
CA ASP A 64 5.56 1.94 2.69
C ASP A 64 4.53 1.87 3.83
N SER A 65 3.66 2.88 3.91
CA SER A 65 2.73 3.03 5.04
C SER A 65 1.53 2.10 5.00
N ASN A 66 1.07 1.71 3.81
CA ASN A 66 -0.13 0.88 3.61
C ASN A 66 -1.35 1.36 4.40
N LEU A 67 -1.60 2.67 4.44
CA LEU A 67 -2.69 3.29 5.22
C LEU A 67 -4.05 2.66 4.92
N GLN A 68 -4.29 2.33 3.65
CA GLN A 68 -5.56 1.78 3.20
C GLN A 68 -5.86 0.39 3.78
N MET A 69 -4.85 -0.32 4.29
CA MET A 69 -5.00 -1.65 4.86
C MET A 69 -5.31 -1.59 6.36
N TYR A 70 -4.61 -0.76 7.10
CA TYR A 70 -4.73 -0.60 8.55
C TYR A 70 -5.79 0.44 8.90
N GLY A 71 -6.70 0.10 9.80
CA GLY A 71 -7.86 0.94 10.14
C GLY A 71 -8.86 1.11 8.98
N GLY A 72 -8.51 0.51 7.83
CA GLY A 72 -9.05 0.83 6.54
C GLY A 72 -10.50 0.47 6.29
N ILE A 73 -11.09 -0.54 6.96
CA ILE A 73 -12.50 -0.90 6.69
C ILE A 73 -13.46 0.15 7.21
N ASN A 74 -13.16 0.81 8.31
CA ASN A 74 -14.04 1.83 8.89
C ASN A 74 -13.81 3.21 8.33
N GLU A 75 -12.56 3.60 8.15
CA GLU A 75 -12.27 4.82 7.44
C GLU A 75 -12.75 4.70 5.99
N ARG A 76 -12.60 3.54 5.38
CA ARG A 76 -13.25 3.22 4.10
C ARG A 76 -14.75 3.40 4.14
N ARG A 77 -15.43 3.03 5.24
CA ARG A 77 -16.88 3.20 5.39
C ARG A 77 -17.26 4.62 5.75
N ALA A 78 -16.47 5.32 6.55
CA ALA A 78 -16.66 6.73 6.82
C ALA A 78 -16.54 7.56 5.54
N HIS A 79 -15.68 7.12 4.61
CA HIS A 79 -15.56 7.66 3.26
C HIS A 79 -16.39 6.91 2.21
N ALA A 80 -17.22 5.94 2.60
CA ALA A 80 -18.03 5.10 1.70
C ALA A 80 -19.14 5.86 0.99
N ALA A 81 -19.40 7.10 1.36
CA ALA A 81 -20.14 8.03 0.52
C ALA A 81 -19.35 8.45 -0.74
N ASP A 82 -18.05 8.10 -0.81
CA ASP A 82 -17.21 8.31 -1.98
C ASP A 82 -17.39 7.13 -2.95
N MET A 83 -17.83 7.43 -4.16
CA MET A 83 -18.13 6.45 -5.21
C MET A 83 -16.94 5.54 -5.61
N LEU A 84 -15.73 5.84 -5.14
CA LEU A 84 -14.54 5.02 -5.34
C LEU A 84 -14.67 3.60 -4.77
N TRP A 85 -15.60 3.37 -3.84
CA TRP A 85 -15.72 2.14 -3.09
C TRP A 85 -16.88 1.24 -3.50
N THR A 86 -17.85 1.76 -4.24
CA THR A 86 -19.12 1.07 -4.51
C THR A 86 -19.13 0.26 -5.80
N ASP A 87 -18.27 0.55 -6.75
CA ASP A 87 -18.27 -0.08 -8.07
C ASP A 87 -17.36 -1.31 -8.18
N GLU A 88 -16.61 -1.65 -7.15
CA GLU A 88 -15.64 -2.75 -7.18
C GLU A 88 -16.28 -4.12 -6.94
N SER A 89 -17.39 -4.19 -6.21
CA SER A 89 -18.04 -5.45 -5.85
C SER A 89 -18.39 -6.34 -7.05
N LYS A 90 -18.67 -5.75 -8.20
CA LYS A 90 -19.00 -6.49 -9.44
C LYS A 90 -17.84 -7.34 -9.99
N TYR A 91 -16.59 -7.04 -9.63
CA TYR A 91 -15.45 -7.82 -10.07
C TYR A 91 -15.24 -9.09 -9.28
N PHE A 92 -15.75 -9.12 -8.04
CA PHE A 92 -15.68 -10.30 -7.21
C PHE A 92 -16.65 -11.38 -7.66
N THR A 93 -16.26 -12.65 -7.45
CA THR A 93 -17.18 -13.78 -7.61
C THR A 93 -18.40 -13.61 -6.69
N PRO A 94 -19.57 -14.20 -7.01
CA PRO A 94 -20.73 -14.16 -6.13
C PRO A 94 -20.43 -14.69 -4.71
N TYR A 95 -19.57 -15.70 -4.59
CA TYR A 95 -19.16 -16.26 -3.32
C TYR A 95 -18.32 -15.24 -2.52
N ALA A 96 -17.30 -14.61 -3.13
CA ALA A 96 -16.50 -13.59 -2.48
C ALA A 96 -17.35 -12.37 -2.09
N GLN A 97 -18.31 -11.95 -2.90
CA GLN A 97 -19.25 -10.88 -2.56
C GLN A 97 -20.09 -11.22 -1.31
N ALA A 98 -20.52 -12.47 -1.16
CA ALA A 98 -21.25 -12.91 0.04
C ALA A 98 -20.37 -12.83 1.29
N LEU A 99 -19.12 -13.31 1.22
CA LEU A 99 -18.14 -13.19 2.32
C LEU A 99 -17.87 -11.75 2.74
N LEU A 100 -17.78 -10.84 1.78
CA LEU A 100 -17.56 -9.41 2.05
C LEU A 100 -18.75 -8.76 2.77
N LYS A 101 -19.97 -9.24 2.52
CA LYS A 101 -21.18 -8.76 3.20
C LYS A 101 -21.27 -9.26 4.64
N GLU A 102 -20.83 -10.49 4.91
CA GLU A 102 -20.84 -11.08 6.25
C GLU A 102 -19.85 -10.39 7.21
N ARG A 103 -18.76 -9.83 6.68
CA ARG A 103 -17.77 -9.05 7.45
C ARG A 103 -18.21 -7.61 7.77
N GLY A 104 -19.49 -7.35 7.69
CA GLY A 104 -20.13 -6.03 7.68
C GLY A 104 -20.10 -5.18 8.95
N ASP A 105 -19.55 -5.64 10.05
CA ASP A 105 -19.59 -4.88 11.32
C ASP A 105 -18.60 -3.71 11.38
N PRO A 106 -18.99 -2.62 12.09
CA PRO A 106 -18.07 -1.52 12.32
C PRO A 106 -16.85 -2.02 13.09
N ALA A 107 -15.66 -1.63 12.64
CA ALA A 107 -14.43 -2.01 13.31
C ALA A 107 -14.33 -1.40 14.70
N PRO A 108 -13.63 -2.04 15.61
CA PRO A 108 -13.42 -1.54 16.94
C PRO A 108 -12.69 -0.19 16.95
N GLU A 109 -12.82 0.56 18.04
CA GLU A 109 -12.14 1.87 18.19
C GLU A 109 -10.61 1.75 18.02
N SER A 110 -10.04 0.57 18.38
CA SER A 110 -8.63 0.25 18.16
C SER A 110 -8.15 0.45 16.72
N ASP A 111 -9.00 0.18 15.73
CA ASP A 111 -8.62 0.34 14.32
C ASP A 111 -8.49 1.81 13.93
N LYS A 112 -9.29 2.68 14.55
CA LYS A 112 -9.17 4.14 14.35
C LYS A 112 -7.90 4.69 14.96
N GLU A 113 -7.54 4.20 16.15
CA GLU A 113 -6.30 4.57 16.83
C GLU A 113 -5.10 4.11 16.02
N GLU A 114 -5.14 2.90 15.48
CA GLU A 114 -4.10 2.37 14.62
C GLU A 114 -3.94 3.20 13.35
N PHE A 115 -5.03 3.51 12.66
CA PHE A 115 -5.00 4.36 11.47
C PHE A 115 -4.42 5.75 11.79
N ALA A 116 -4.87 6.37 12.89
CA ALA A 116 -4.35 7.67 13.30
C ALA A 116 -2.84 7.62 13.60
N GLN A 117 -2.36 6.54 14.20
CA GLN A 117 -0.92 6.33 14.43
C GLN A 117 -0.14 6.24 13.12
N ARG A 118 -0.64 5.49 12.12
CA ARG A 118 -0.01 5.39 10.80
C ARG A 118 0.04 6.74 10.07
N VAL A 119 -1.07 7.49 10.11
CA VAL A 119 -1.13 8.85 9.56
C VAL A 119 -0.08 9.74 10.22
N PHE A 120 0.05 9.66 11.55
CA PHE A 120 1.03 10.44 12.30
C PHE A 120 2.47 10.06 11.91
N GLU A 121 2.79 8.79 11.79
CA GLU A 121 4.13 8.30 11.39
C GLU A 121 4.49 8.77 9.98
N LEU A 122 3.59 8.55 9.01
CA LEU A 122 3.77 9.00 7.62
C LEU A 122 4.00 10.51 7.53
N LYS A 123 3.13 11.29 8.22
CA LYS A 123 3.22 12.74 8.21
C LYS A 123 4.49 13.23 8.88
N SER A 124 4.93 12.58 9.96
CA SER A 124 6.16 12.96 10.68
C SER A 124 7.38 12.77 9.80
N LEU A 125 7.50 11.65 9.08
CA LEU A 125 8.59 11.44 8.13
C LEU A 125 8.55 12.46 6.99
N TYR A 126 7.37 12.74 6.44
CA TYR A 126 7.21 13.75 5.40
C TYR A 126 7.66 15.14 5.88
N ASP A 127 7.21 15.58 7.06
CA ASP A 127 7.52 16.89 7.63
C ASP A 127 9.00 17.05 8.00
N ALA A 128 9.67 15.96 8.31
CA ALA A 128 11.12 15.92 8.53
C ALA A 128 11.94 15.97 7.23
N GLY A 129 11.30 16.09 6.06
CA GLY A 129 11.99 16.16 4.76
C GLY A 129 12.08 14.82 4.02
N GLY A 130 11.50 13.75 4.55
CA GLY A 130 11.53 12.39 3.99
C GLY A 130 10.57 12.13 2.82
N ALA A 131 10.08 13.17 2.13
CA ALA A 131 9.16 12.99 1.00
C ALA A 131 9.69 12.07 -0.11
N HIS A 132 11.01 12.03 -0.30
CA HIS A 132 11.70 11.20 -1.30
C HIS A 132 11.82 9.73 -0.89
N LEU A 133 11.59 9.42 0.38
CA LEU A 133 11.61 8.06 0.93
C LEU A 133 10.23 7.40 0.95
N LEU A 134 9.15 8.17 0.74
CA LEU A 134 7.81 7.61 0.70
C LEU A 134 7.60 6.78 -0.56
N VAL A 135 7.05 5.59 -0.40
CA VAL A 135 6.61 4.72 -1.50
C VAL A 135 5.14 4.33 -1.33
N VAL A 136 4.53 3.76 -2.35
CA VAL A 136 3.15 3.28 -2.33
C VAL A 136 3.12 1.77 -2.52
N GLY A 137 2.63 1.08 -1.52
CA GLY A 137 2.27 -0.34 -1.57
C GLY A 137 0.87 -0.58 -1.05
N THR A 138 0.37 -1.79 -1.15
CA THR A 138 -1.00 -2.13 -0.75
C THR A 138 -1.11 -3.38 0.10
N ASP A 139 -0.06 -4.18 0.17
CA ASP A 139 -0.04 -5.49 0.82
C ASP A 139 -1.22 -6.41 0.38
N GLU A 140 -1.72 -6.21 -0.84
CA GLU A 140 -2.82 -7.00 -1.39
C GLU A 140 -2.30 -8.13 -2.29
N PRO A 141 -2.88 -9.32 -2.19
CA PRO A 141 -4.21 -9.68 -1.66
C PRO A 141 -4.18 -10.37 -0.28
N VAL A 142 -3.64 -9.79 0.76
CA VAL A 142 -3.57 -10.40 2.11
C VAL A 142 -4.95 -10.66 2.69
N TYR A 143 -5.90 -9.76 2.45
CA TYR A 143 -7.29 -9.93 2.85
C TYR A 143 -8.22 -9.87 1.65
N THR A 144 -9.16 -10.82 1.57
CA THR A 144 -10.16 -10.90 0.51
C THR A 144 -11.11 -9.70 0.41
N SER A 145 -10.98 -8.72 1.32
CA SER A 145 -11.83 -7.53 1.36
C SER A 145 -11.39 -6.40 0.43
N LEU A 146 -10.21 -6.50 -0.15
CA LEU A 146 -9.63 -5.47 -1.01
C LEU A 146 -9.30 -6.04 -2.38
N LEU A 147 -9.64 -5.28 -3.43
CA LEU A 147 -9.38 -5.67 -4.79
C LEU A 147 -7.99 -5.18 -5.22
N PRO A 148 -7.07 -6.10 -5.61
CA PRO A 148 -5.78 -5.71 -6.16
C PRO A 148 -5.93 -4.69 -7.29
N GLY A 149 -5.07 -3.67 -7.31
CA GLY A 149 -5.14 -2.55 -8.25
C GLY A 149 -6.02 -1.40 -7.76
N PHE A 150 -7.25 -1.67 -7.30
CA PHE A 150 -8.09 -0.64 -6.69
C PHE A 150 -7.56 -0.18 -5.34
N ALA A 151 -7.01 -1.09 -4.55
CA ALA A 151 -6.34 -0.79 -3.28
C ALA A 151 -5.23 0.26 -3.47
N TYR A 152 -4.52 0.23 -4.60
CA TYR A 152 -3.50 1.22 -4.94
C TYR A 152 -4.06 2.65 -5.00
N HIS A 153 -5.20 2.85 -5.64
CA HIS A 153 -5.84 4.17 -5.70
C HIS A 153 -6.37 4.62 -4.33
N ARG A 154 -6.73 3.67 -3.47
CA ARG A 154 -7.10 3.96 -2.08
C ARG A 154 -5.92 4.45 -1.26
N GLU A 155 -4.76 3.84 -1.44
CA GLU A 155 -3.54 4.30 -0.77
C GLU A 155 -3.18 5.72 -1.19
N LEU A 156 -3.25 6.05 -2.50
CA LEU A 156 -3.04 7.43 -2.96
C LEU A 156 -3.99 8.41 -2.26
N LEU A 157 -5.26 8.05 -2.13
CA LEU A 157 -6.26 8.87 -1.45
C LEU A 157 -5.98 8.98 0.06
N ALA A 158 -5.65 7.86 0.72
CA ALA A 158 -5.32 7.82 2.15
C ALA A 158 -4.10 8.68 2.47
N MET A 159 -3.05 8.65 1.65
CA MET A 159 -1.89 9.51 1.81
C MET A 159 -2.24 11.00 1.68
N THR A 160 -3.12 11.37 0.75
CA THR A 160 -3.57 12.77 0.66
C THR A 160 -4.45 13.18 1.83
N TYR A 161 -5.29 12.26 2.33
CA TYR A 161 -6.05 12.46 3.56
C TYR A 161 -5.12 12.67 4.78
N ALA A 162 -3.99 11.97 4.82
CA ALA A 162 -2.95 12.17 5.83
C ALA A 162 -2.19 13.50 5.69
N GLY A 163 -2.55 14.33 4.70
CA GLY A 163 -1.94 15.65 4.48
C GLY A 163 -0.69 15.64 3.61
N ILE A 164 -0.42 14.55 2.89
CA ILE A 164 0.67 14.51 1.90
C ILE A 164 0.18 15.15 0.59
N PRO A 165 0.86 16.16 0.04
CA PRO A 165 0.43 16.81 -1.19
C PRO A 165 0.38 15.85 -2.37
N PRO A 166 -0.58 15.98 -3.30
CA PRO A 166 -0.73 15.07 -4.44
C PRO A 166 0.55 14.84 -5.25
N ILE A 167 1.36 15.87 -5.45
CA ILE A 167 2.66 15.74 -6.15
C ILE A 167 3.62 14.81 -5.43
N ALA A 168 3.67 14.83 -4.10
CA ALA A 168 4.52 13.94 -3.31
C ALA A 168 3.97 12.51 -3.35
N VAL A 169 2.64 12.34 -3.26
CA VAL A 169 1.98 11.03 -3.42
C VAL A 169 2.26 10.42 -4.79
N LEU A 170 2.15 11.21 -5.87
CA LEU A 170 2.46 10.72 -7.22
C LEU A 170 3.93 10.35 -7.39
N LYS A 171 4.86 11.08 -6.76
CA LYS A 171 6.28 10.71 -6.73
C LYS A 171 6.50 9.42 -5.95
N ALA A 172 5.86 9.26 -4.80
CA ALA A 172 5.89 8.02 -4.02
C ALA A 172 5.41 6.82 -4.86
N ALA A 173 4.36 7.03 -5.64
CA ALA A 173 3.74 6.05 -6.53
C ALA A 173 4.55 5.74 -7.82
N THR A 174 5.60 6.47 -8.10
CA THR A 174 6.35 6.36 -9.37
C THR A 174 7.86 6.32 -9.12
N ILE A 175 8.52 7.48 -9.16
CA ILE A 175 9.98 7.55 -9.12
C ILE A 175 10.58 7.05 -7.80
N ASN A 176 9.93 7.29 -6.65
CA ASN A 176 10.44 6.80 -5.39
C ASN A 176 10.33 5.27 -5.31
N GLY A 177 9.20 4.69 -5.77
CA GLY A 177 9.05 3.24 -5.88
C GLY A 177 10.10 2.61 -6.80
N ALA A 178 10.42 3.26 -7.92
CA ALA A 178 11.47 2.81 -8.83
C ALA A 178 12.85 2.83 -8.14
N LYS A 179 13.15 3.88 -7.36
CA LYS A 179 14.39 3.99 -6.57
C LYS A 179 14.47 2.90 -5.50
N ALA A 180 13.38 2.69 -4.76
CA ALA A 180 13.31 1.64 -3.73
C ALA A 180 13.57 0.24 -4.29
N LEU A 181 13.25 0.03 -5.56
CA LEU A 181 13.49 -1.22 -6.29
C LEU A 181 14.83 -1.23 -7.06
N GLY A 182 15.59 -0.14 -7.06
CA GLY A 182 16.84 -0.02 -7.80
C GLY A 182 16.67 -0.08 -9.33
N VAL A 183 15.56 0.45 -9.85
CA VAL A 183 15.22 0.42 -11.30
C VAL A 183 14.88 1.81 -11.86
N ASP A 184 15.23 2.86 -11.17
CA ASP A 184 14.92 4.25 -11.54
C ASP A 184 15.72 4.76 -12.74
N ASP A 185 16.74 4.02 -13.16
CA ASP A 185 17.41 4.19 -14.46
C ASP A 185 16.50 3.85 -15.65
N ARG A 186 15.50 3.00 -15.45
CA ARG A 186 14.61 2.46 -16.49
C ARG A 186 13.14 2.83 -16.32
N LEU A 187 12.70 3.15 -15.12
CA LEU A 187 11.29 3.33 -14.73
C LEU A 187 11.09 4.56 -13.83
N GLY A 188 9.84 4.89 -13.52
CA GLY A 188 9.43 5.84 -12.51
C GLY A 188 9.33 7.30 -12.97
N SER A 189 9.85 7.63 -14.15
CA SER A 189 9.72 8.98 -14.77
C SER A 189 9.56 8.88 -16.28
N ILE A 190 9.01 9.94 -16.87
CA ILE A 190 8.85 10.05 -18.34
C ILE A 190 10.07 10.77 -18.89
N GLU A 191 11.05 10.00 -19.33
CA GLU A 191 12.31 10.49 -19.87
C GLU A 191 12.75 9.67 -21.09
N ALA A 192 13.47 10.31 -22.02
CA ALA A 192 14.03 9.60 -23.15
C ALA A 192 15.01 8.51 -22.69
N GLY A 193 14.84 7.30 -23.24
CA GLY A 193 15.66 6.13 -22.87
C GLY A 193 15.06 5.22 -21.81
N LYS A 194 14.05 5.67 -21.05
CA LYS A 194 13.31 4.81 -20.13
C LYS A 194 12.24 3.98 -20.82
N LEU A 195 11.77 2.94 -20.13
CA LEU A 195 10.68 2.10 -20.63
C LEU A 195 9.38 2.91 -20.72
N ALA A 196 8.62 2.68 -21.78
CA ALA A 196 7.31 3.29 -21.97
C ALA A 196 6.24 2.55 -21.14
N ASP A 197 6.38 2.61 -19.81
CA ASP A 197 5.43 2.10 -18.83
C ASP A 197 4.76 3.30 -18.15
N LEU A 198 3.56 3.65 -18.62
CA LEU A 198 2.83 4.81 -18.16
C LEU A 198 1.31 4.61 -18.29
N TYR A 199 0.54 5.41 -17.57
CA TYR A 199 -0.89 5.51 -17.79
C TYR A 199 -1.32 6.96 -17.97
N VAL A 200 -2.40 7.16 -18.71
CA VAL A 200 -2.97 8.47 -18.99
C VAL A 200 -4.32 8.57 -18.33
N VAL A 201 -4.53 9.61 -17.55
CA VAL A 201 -5.78 9.90 -16.83
C VAL A 201 -6.52 11.07 -17.47
N ARG A 202 -7.83 11.17 -17.19
CA ARG A 202 -8.63 12.33 -17.52
C ARG A 202 -8.65 13.28 -16.32
N GLY A 203 -8.22 14.51 -16.54
CA GLY A 203 -8.14 15.52 -15.51
C GLY A 203 -6.75 15.70 -14.92
N ASN A 204 -6.65 16.45 -13.83
CA ASN A 204 -5.40 16.82 -13.18
C ASN A 204 -5.26 16.18 -11.80
N PRO A 205 -4.47 15.11 -11.63
CA PRO A 205 -4.30 14.44 -10.34
C PRO A 205 -3.52 15.30 -9.33
N LEU A 206 -2.93 16.41 -9.74
CA LEU A 206 -2.30 17.37 -8.82
C LEU A 206 -3.33 18.25 -8.11
N GLU A 207 -4.50 18.43 -8.69
CA GLU A 207 -5.62 19.17 -8.10
C GLU A 207 -6.53 18.25 -7.28
N ASP A 208 -6.81 17.05 -7.81
CA ASP A 208 -7.59 16.02 -7.15
C ASP A 208 -6.98 14.64 -7.45
N ILE A 209 -6.41 14.01 -6.43
CA ILE A 209 -5.77 12.69 -6.57
C ILE A 209 -6.75 11.60 -7.03
N LYS A 210 -8.06 11.77 -6.80
CA LYS A 210 -9.10 10.82 -7.23
C LYS A 210 -9.12 10.60 -8.74
N VAL A 211 -8.74 11.63 -9.52
CA VAL A 211 -8.69 11.50 -10.98
C VAL A 211 -7.57 10.55 -11.47
N ALA A 212 -6.61 10.19 -10.60
CA ALA A 212 -5.63 9.17 -10.92
C ALA A 212 -6.27 7.81 -11.26
N ARG A 213 -7.53 7.58 -10.83
CA ARG A 213 -8.32 6.40 -11.14
C ARG A 213 -9.05 6.50 -12.50
N ASP A 214 -9.29 7.68 -13.03
CA ASP A 214 -9.96 7.85 -14.33
C ASP A 214 -8.97 7.59 -15.48
N ILE A 215 -8.56 6.33 -15.60
CA ILE A 215 -7.54 5.89 -16.54
C ILE A 215 -8.13 5.79 -17.94
N ARG A 216 -7.55 6.53 -18.88
CA ARG A 216 -7.94 6.49 -20.28
C ARG A 216 -7.30 5.32 -21.02
N PHE A 217 -6.02 5.09 -20.81
CA PHE A 217 -5.27 3.93 -21.30
C PHE A 217 -3.99 3.74 -20.48
N VAL A 218 -3.51 2.50 -20.52
CA VAL A 218 -2.22 2.12 -19.92
C VAL A 218 -1.28 1.72 -21.04
N VAL A 219 -0.05 2.17 -20.95
CA VAL A 219 1.02 1.72 -21.83
C VAL A 219 2.00 0.88 -21.02
N ARG A 220 2.30 -0.32 -21.49
CA ARG A 220 3.30 -1.19 -20.90
C ARG A 220 4.24 -1.71 -21.98
N GLY A 221 5.53 -1.49 -21.82
CA GLY A 221 6.52 -1.84 -22.82
C GLY A 221 6.23 -1.24 -24.20
N GLY A 222 5.65 -0.04 -24.24
CA GLY A 222 5.25 0.64 -25.48
C GLY A 222 3.93 0.17 -26.09
N VAL A 223 3.24 -0.83 -25.49
CA VAL A 223 1.93 -1.33 -25.97
C VAL A 223 0.80 -0.69 -25.19
N ALA A 224 -0.15 -0.06 -25.87
CA ALA A 224 -1.33 0.54 -25.26
C ALA A 224 -2.42 -0.50 -24.98
N HIS A 225 -2.97 -0.46 -23.76
CA HIS A 225 -4.07 -1.31 -23.31
C HIS A 225 -5.28 -0.46 -22.94
N ASP A 226 -6.47 -0.95 -23.31
CA ASP A 226 -7.76 -0.36 -22.91
C ASP A 226 -8.15 -0.87 -21.51
N PRO A 227 -8.17 -0.01 -20.47
CA PRO A 227 -8.52 -0.42 -19.12
C PRO A 227 -9.97 -0.91 -19.00
N VAL A 228 -10.89 -0.38 -19.80
CA VAL A 228 -12.30 -0.80 -19.77
C VAL A 228 -12.43 -2.26 -20.17
N ARG A 229 -11.74 -2.67 -21.23
CA ARG A 229 -11.75 -4.09 -21.68
C ARG A 229 -11.10 -5.01 -20.66
N LEU A 230 -10.00 -4.57 -20.02
CA LEU A 230 -9.34 -5.34 -18.96
C LEU A 230 -10.28 -5.55 -17.79
N LEU A 231 -10.93 -4.49 -17.29
CA LEU A 231 -11.87 -4.56 -16.18
C LEU A 231 -13.11 -5.42 -16.52
N GLN A 232 -13.68 -5.28 -17.72
CA GLN A 232 -14.77 -6.14 -18.17
C GLN A 232 -14.39 -7.61 -18.17
N SER A 233 -13.17 -7.95 -18.52
CA SER A 233 -12.68 -9.32 -18.49
C SER A 233 -12.57 -9.92 -17.09
N ALA A 234 -12.50 -9.08 -16.05
CA ALA A 234 -12.39 -9.45 -14.65
C ALA A 234 -13.73 -9.56 -13.91
N GLU A 235 -14.85 -9.08 -14.52
CA GLU A 235 -16.17 -9.08 -13.87
C GLU A 235 -16.56 -10.49 -13.40
N GLY A 236 -16.93 -10.60 -12.12
CA GLY A 236 -17.36 -11.85 -11.48
C GLY A 236 -16.27 -12.91 -11.34
N LYS A 237 -14.99 -12.59 -11.53
CA LYS A 237 -13.90 -13.58 -11.56
C LYS A 237 -12.85 -13.43 -10.46
N ILE A 238 -12.91 -12.35 -9.67
CA ILE A 238 -11.91 -12.09 -8.63
C ILE A 238 -12.33 -12.75 -7.31
N GLY A 239 -11.41 -13.47 -6.68
CA GLY A 239 -11.63 -14.19 -5.42
C GLY A 239 -12.12 -15.63 -5.62
N PRO A 240 -12.34 -16.37 -4.52
CA PRO A 240 -12.75 -17.76 -4.56
C PRO A 240 -14.12 -17.94 -5.22
N ALA A 241 -14.26 -18.99 -6.01
CA ALA A 241 -15.51 -19.31 -6.69
C ALA A 241 -16.51 -20.05 -5.78
N GLY A 242 -16.04 -20.67 -4.68
CA GLY A 242 -16.82 -21.43 -3.73
C GLY A 242 -16.00 -21.84 -2.50
N ARG A 243 -16.64 -22.65 -1.63
CA ARG A 243 -16.04 -23.08 -0.36
C ARG A 243 -14.76 -23.91 -0.55
N ASP A 244 -14.72 -24.79 -1.53
CA ASP A 244 -13.54 -25.66 -1.77
C ASP A 244 -12.34 -24.85 -2.28
N ASP A 245 -12.62 -23.86 -3.12
CA ASP A 245 -11.61 -22.91 -3.62
C ASP A 245 -11.09 -22.01 -2.48
N HIS A 246 -12.02 -21.54 -1.62
CA HIS A 246 -11.68 -20.76 -0.43
C HIS A 246 -10.83 -21.57 0.58
N ALA A 247 -11.18 -22.84 0.80
CA ALA A 247 -10.43 -23.75 1.66
C ALA A 247 -9.01 -23.98 1.13
N GLY A 248 -8.83 -24.04 -0.18
CA GLY A 248 -7.50 -24.11 -0.82
C GLY A 248 -6.64 -22.87 -0.51
N TRP A 249 -7.20 -21.71 -0.51
CA TRP A 249 -6.53 -20.45 -0.12
C TRP A 249 -6.15 -20.46 1.37
N GLU A 250 -7.06 -20.88 2.27
CA GLU A 250 -6.76 -20.98 3.70
C GLU A 250 -5.70 -22.05 4.01
N LEU A 251 -5.71 -23.18 3.31
CA LEU A 251 -4.71 -24.22 3.45
C LEU A 251 -3.33 -23.74 3.03
N HIS A 252 -3.25 -22.95 1.97
CA HIS A 252 -2.00 -22.35 1.52
C HIS A 252 -1.42 -21.39 2.57
N LEU A 253 -2.27 -20.54 3.17
CA LEU A 253 -1.87 -19.65 4.26
C LEU A 253 -1.47 -20.41 5.53
N ARG A 254 -2.15 -21.52 5.87
CA ARG A 254 -1.76 -22.38 6.99
C ARG A 254 -0.42 -23.07 6.74
N ALA A 255 -0.21 -23.60 5.55
CA ALA A 255 1.05 -24.25 5.18
C ALA A 255 2.24 -23.28 5.25
N LEU A 256 2.03 -22.01 4.89
CA LEU A 256 3.04 -20.96 5.05
C LEU A 256 3.32 -20.64 6.53
N ARG A 257 2.29 -20.61 7.38
CA ARG A 257 2.44 -20.39 8.84
C ARG A 257 3.12 -21.55 9.57
N GLU A 258 2.99 -22.77 9.07
CA GLU A 258 3.64 -23.96 9.65
C GLU A 258 5.12 -24.10 9.20
N GLN A 259 5.55 -23.31 8.22
CA GLN A 259 6.94 -23.27 7.72
C GLN A 259 7.75 -22.09 8.31
N LEU A 260 7.11 -21.17 9.01
CA LEU A 260 7.72 -20.08 9.75
C LEU A 260 7.75 -20.38 11.24
#